data_496965267a2a234d34f4360a1ac9bdaa
#
_entry.id   496965267a2a234d34f4360a1ac9bdaa
#
_cell.length_a   1.000
_cell.length_b   1.000
_cell.length_c   1.000
_cell.angle_alpha   90.00
_cell.angle_beta   90.00
_cell.angle_gamma   90.00
#
_symmetry.space_group_name_H-M   'P 1'
#
loop_
_entity.id
_entity.type
_entity.pdbx_description
1 polymer ?
#
loop_
_entity_poly.entity_id
_entity_poly.type
_entity_poly.pdbx_seq_one_letter_code
_entity_poly.pdbx_strand_id
1 'polypeptide(L)'
;MSWRFKDRLIMADSLGTTLTGNHAIYANEVEFNIEAETEKDDIERAYSGASMEIIYGEHVTLNFKTPLAMSGSAGSAPTIAPLLLACGMVQVSSANAVTFTKGAATKATCLMRFGQNTHQISEMLGTFSINLEKGQPMINWQFKGLFSAPIQSSAPPATDWSRWKKPSTLGVTNSSAFKLNGLARTLHKLTIDVGNNVVFDRAINHEEILITGHESTANITVTSDSLSIFNPFELAGSIQPFEFNHGQGAGNKVTLLGRFQMPTPKYASLESELTGYELDGKLVPSDSGYDELTLVFE
;
A
#
# COMPACT_ATOMS: atom_id res chain seq x y z
N MET A 1 28.85 5.41 20.03
CA MET A 1 27.47 5.91 20.29
C MET A 1 26.52 4.81 19.93
N SER A 2 25.61 4.39 20.83
CA SER A 2 24.57 3.42 20.51
C SER A 2 23.32 4.16 20.01
N TRP A 3 22.74 3.69 18.91
CA TRP A 3 21.52 4.24 18.32
C TRP A 3 20.31 3.51 18.86
N ARG A 4 19.17 4.23 18.95
CA ARG A 4 17.91 3.60 19.35
C ARG A 4 17.34 2.82 18.16
N PHE A 5 16.71 1.68 18.40
CA PHE A 5 16.08 0.88 17.34
C PHE A 5 14.99 1.62 16.55
N LYS A 6 14.42 2.68 17.15
CA LYS A 6 13.42 3.56 16.50
C LYS A 6 14.02 4.72 15.70
N ASP A 7 15.34 4.95 15.77
CA ASP A 7 16.01 6.00 15.00
C ASP A 7 16.17 5.53 13.54
N ARG A 8 15.05 5.51 12.81
CA ARG A 8 14.94 5.03 11.44
C ARG A 8 14.44 6.13 10.52
N LEU A 9 14.90 6.13 9.29
CA LEU A 9 14.44 7.03 8.26
C LEU A 9 14.28 6.26 6.96
N ILE A 10 13.12 6.39 6.34
CA ILE A 10 12.83 5.88 5.00
C ILE A 10 12.73 7.07 4.06
N MET A 11 13.40 6.98 2.92
CA MET A 11 13.26 7.91 1.79
C MET A 11 13.01 7.07 0.55
N ALA A 12 12.02 7.43 -0.24
CA ALA A 12 11.70 6.69 -1.47
C ALA A 12 11.21 7.62 -2.58
N ASP A 13 11.58 7.30 -3.80
CA ASP A 13 11.11 7.94 -5.03
C ASP A 13 11.31 6.98 -6.22
N SER A 14 10.92 7.41 -7.42
CA SER A 14 11.11 6.66 -8.65
C SER A 14 12.57 6.28 -8.88
N LEU A 15 12.80 5.14 -9.50
CA LEU A 15 14.15 4.64 -9.78
C LEU A 15 14.98 5.66 -10.54
N GLY A 16 16.23 5.85 -10.11
CA GLY A 16 17.16 6.82 -10.67
C GLY A 16 17.11 8.22 -10.06
N THR A 17 16.15 8.49 -9.16
CA THR A 17 16.09 9.78 -8.45
C THR A 17 17.14 9.83 -7.35
N THR A 18 17.88 10.96 -7.25
CA THR A 18 18.76 11.23 -6.11
C THR A 18 17.92 11.56 -4.88
N LEU A 19 17.89 10.66 -3.90
CA LEU A 19 17.10 10.83 -2.68
C LEU A 19 17.70 11.89 -1.76
N THR A 20 16.84 12.80 -1.31
CA THR A 20 17.16 13.88 -0.37
C THR A 20 16.16 13.85 0.78
N GLY A 21 16.33 14.69 1.79
CA GLY A 21 15.38 14.79 2.91
C GLY A 21 13.93 15.12 2.51
N ASN A 22 13.72 15.67 1.31
CA ASN A 22 12.38 15.96 0.77
C ASN A 22 11.61 14.68 0.37
N HIS A 23 12.32 13.55 0.18
CA HIS A 23 11.73 12.25 -0.16
C HIS A 23 11.48 11.39 1.09
N ALA A 24 11.57 11.99 2.29
CA ALA A 24 11.32 11.30 3.54
C ALA A 24 9.86 10.84 3.63
N ILE A 25 9.66 9.58 4.04
CA ILE A 25 8.36 8.93 4.19
C ILE A 25 7.96 8.90 5.67
N TYR A 26 6.74 9.36 5.97
CA TYR A 26 6.18 9.30 7.32
C TYR A 26 5.67 7.88 7.59
N ALA A 27 6.57 7.02 8.03
CA ALA A 27 6.33 5.58 8.19
C ALA A 27 6.17 5.19 9.66
N ASN A 28 5.23 4.29 9.91
CA ASN A 28 5.02 3.60 11.19
C ASN A 28 5.20 2.10 10.99
N GLU A 29 5.46 1.37 12.08
CA GLU A 29 5.55 -0.09 12.11
C GLU A 29 6.47 -0.64 11.01
N VAL A 30 7.69 -0.10 10.94
CA VAL A 30 8.65 -0.45 9.89
C VAL A 30 9.31 -1.77 10.20
N GLU A 31 9.20 -2.71 9.26
CA GLU A 31 9.87 -4.00 9.27
C GLU A 31 10.79 -4.08 8.04
N PHE A 32 12.06 -4.34 8.26
CA PHE A 32 13.07 -4.47 7.22
C PHE A 32 13.80 -5.79 7.41
N ASN A 33 13.76 -6.65 6.42
CA ASN A 33 14.45 -7.93 6.42
C ASN A 33 15.27 -8.09 5.16
N ILE A 34 16.45 -8.68 5.31
CA ILE A 34 17.25 -9.17 4.20
C ILE A 34 16.99 -10.67 4.12
N GLU A 35 16.43 -11.10 3.03
CA GLU A 35 16.16 -12.51 2.72
C GLU A 35 17.23 -13.03 1.80
N ALA A 36 17.66 -14.28 2.01
CA ALA A 36 18.66 -14.94 1.21
C ALA A 36 18.35 -16.44 1.16
N GLU A 37 18.77 -17.07 0.09
CA GLU A 37 18.77 -18.52 -0.02
C GLU A 37 20.08 -19.09 0.53
N THR A 38 20.04 -20.30 1.06
CA THR A 38 21.21 -21.00 1.58
C THR A 38 21.33 -22.37 0.95
N GLU A 39 22.54 -22.74 0.53
CA GLU A 39 22.89 -24.07 0.06
C GLU A 39 23.94 -24.67 0.99
N LYS A 40 23.71 -25.91 1.43
CA LYS A 40 24.68 -26.63 2.25
C LYS A 40 25.77 -27.20 1.39
N ASP A 41 27.02 -26.95 1.78
CA ASP A 41 28.19 -27.63 1.25
C ASP A 41 28.36 -29.00 1.95
N ASP A 42 27.64 -29.99 1.42
CA ASP A 42 27.53 -31.32 2.03
C ASP A 42 28.70 -32.23 1.59
N ILE A 43 29.88 -31.92 2.11
CA ILE A 43 31.11 -32.69 1.85
C ILE A 43 31.20 -33.86 2.83
N GLU A 44 31.44 -35.08 2.33
CA GLU A 44 31.74 -36.22 3.17
C GLU A 44 33.08 -36.02 3.95
N ARG A 45 33.00 -36.13 5.27
CA ARG A 45 34.12 -35.87 6.18
C ARG A 45 34.32 -37.07 7.11
N ALA A 46 35.58 -37.30 7.54
CA ALA A 46 35.93 -38.33 8.50
C ALA A 46 35.52 -38.01 9.96
N TYR A 47 34.87 -36.85 10.21
CA TYR A 47 34.46 -36.37 11.53
C TYR A 47 33.06 -35.73 11.44
N SER A 48 32.34 -35.77 12.55
CA SER A 48 31.03 -35.11 12.66
C SER A 48 31.19 -33.62 12.93
N GLY A 49 30.28 -32.82 12.38
CA GLY A 49 30.20 -31.35 12.56
C GLY A 49 29.19 -30.72 11.64
N ALA A 50 28.91 -29.44 11.81
CA ALA A 50 28.04 -28.69 10.90
C ALA A 50 28.73 -28.50 9.53
N SER A 51 27.96 -28.63 8.45
CA SER A 51 28.41 -28.27 7.11
C SER A 51 28.36 -26.74 6.94
N MET A 52 29.22 -26.19 6.10
CA MET A 52 29.20 -24.79 5.73
C MET A 52 27.97 -24.52 4.85
N GLU A 53 27.38 -23.35 5.02
CA GLU A 53 26.27 -22.87 4.18
C GLU A 53 26.78 -21.75 3.28
N ILE A 54 26.42 -21.83 2.00
CA ILE A 54 26.67 -20.80 1.00
C ILE A 54 25.40 -19.94 0.91
N ILE A 55 25.55 -18.65 1.17
CA ILE A 55 24.45 -17.69 1.11
C ILE A 55 24.44 -17.05 -0.27
N TYR A 56 23.25 -16.94 -0.89
CA TYR A 56 23.09 -16.34 -2.20
C TYR A 56 21.66 -15.81 -2.41
N GLY A 57 21.43 -15.04 -3.49
CA GLY A 57 20.09 -14.52 -3.85
C GLY A 57 19.53 -13.53 -2.84
N GLU A 58 20.38 -12.65 -2.31
CA GLU A 58 20.00 -11.68 -1.31
C GLU A 58 19.03 -10.64 -1.91
N HIS A 59 17.88 -10.46 -1.28
CA HIS A 59 16.93 -9.41 -1.58
C HIS A 59 16.33 -8.83 -0.31
N VAL A 60 15.67 -7.69 -0.41
CA VAL A 60 15.11 -6.97 0.74
C VAL A 60 13.59 -7.05 0.71
N THR A 61 13.00 -7.34 1.87
CA THR A 61 11.59 -7.11 2.14
C THR A 61 11.43 -5.93 3.10
N LEU A 62 10.55 -4.99 2.74
CA LEU A 62 10.31 -3.77 3.50
C LEU A 62 8.81 -3.55 3.68
N ASN A 63 8.32 -3.68 4.91
CA ASN A 63 6.93 -3.45 5.28
C ASN A 63 6.83 -2.22 6.17
N PHE A 64 5.83 -1.40 5.95
CA PHE A 64 5.54 -0.25 6.81
C PHE A 64 4.13 0.28 6.57
N LYS A 65 3.68 1.14 7.47
CA LYS A 65 2.39 1.82 7.37
C LYS A 65 2.58 3.32 7.20
N THR A 66 1.76 3.93 6.36
CA THR A 66 1.65 5.39 6.28
C THR A 66 0.20 5.81 6.47
N PRO A 67 -0.04 7.00 7.01
CA PRO A 67 -1.36 7.58 6.90
C PRO A 67 -1.71 7.87 5.43
N LEU A 68 -2.99 7.82 5.10
CA LEU A 68 -3.49 8.24 3.79
C LEU A 68 -3.40 9.77 3.70
N ALA A 69 -2.20 10.27 3.40
CA ALA A 69 -1.91 11.69 3.39
C ALA A 69 -2.27 12.32 2.04
N MET A 70 -2.83 13.53 2.10
CA MET A 70 -3.15 14.37 0.94
C MET A 70 -1.97 15.27 0.59
N SER A 71 -2.00 15.89 -0.59
CA SER A 71 -0.95 16.82 -1.05
C SER A 71 -1.00 18.19 -0.37
N GLY A 72 -2.18 18.63 0.07
CA GLY A 72 -2.45 19.97 0.56
C GLY A 72 -2.58 21.03 -0.52
N SER A 73 -2.52 20.66 -1.78
CA SER A 73 -2.72 21.53 -2.96
C SER A 73 -3.44 20.75 -4.04
N ALA A 74 -4.50 21.32 -4.60
CA ALA A 74 -5.22 20.71 -5.71
C ALA A 74 -4.29 20.48 -6.90
N GLY A 75 -4.49 19.39 -7.62
CA GLY A 75 -3.67 19.01 -8.78
C GLY A 75 -2.21 18.63 -8.50
N SER A 76 -1.80 18.63 -7.22
CA SER A 76 -0.46 18.18 -6.81
C SER A 76 -0.49 16.73 -6.33
N ALA A 77 0.51 15.94 -6.71
CA ALA A 77 0.61 14.55 -6.27
C ALA A 77 0.89 14.47 -4.76
N PRO A 78 0.25 13.53 -4.05
CA PRO A 78 0.53 13.28 -2.65
C PRO A 78 1.96 12.72 -2.47
N THR A 79 2.52 12.85 -1.27
CA THR A 79 3.88 12.39 -0.95
C THR A 79 4.05 10.87 -1.13
N ILE A 80 2.94 10.13 -1.05
CA ILE A 80 2.92 8.67 -1.27
C ILE A 80 2.89 8.26 -2.77
N ALA A 81 2.84 9.22 -3.70
CA ALA A 81 2.73 8.93 -5.13
C ALA A 81 3.80 7.95 -5.66
N PRO A 82 5.10 8.10 -5.34
CA PRO A 82 6.10 7.14 -5.80
C PRO A 82 5.87 5.71 -5.32
N LEU A 83 5.30 5.55 -4.11
CA LEU A 83 4.95 4.24 -3.55
C LEU A 83 3.77 3.61 -4.30
N LEU A 84 2.75 4.43 -4.65
CA LEU A 84 1.62 3.97 -5.47
C LEU A 84 2.09 3.52 -6.87
N LEU A 85 2.99 4.28 -7.49
CA LEU A 85 3.57 3.93 -8.80
C LEU A 85 4.35 2.61 -8.73
N ALA A 86 5.11 2.37 -7.65
CA ALA A 86 5.82 1.13 -7.43
C ALA A 86 4.90 -0.08 -7.16
N CYS A 87 3.63 0.17 -6.81
CA CYS A 87 2.60 -0.85 -6.64
C CYS A 87 1.71 -1.03 -7.89
N GLY A 88 2.16 -0.60 -9.06
CA GLY A 88 1.40 -0.78 -10.30
C GLY A 88 0.21 0.15 -10.44
N MET A 89 0.29 1.36 -9.89
CA MET A 89 -0.63 2.43 -10.19
C MET A 89 -0.03 3.38 -11.22
N VAL A 90 -0.86 3.93 -12.10
CA VAL A 90 -0.47 4.94 -13.09
C VAL A 90 -1.11 6.27 -12.72
N GLN A 91 -0.31 7.32 -12.74
CA GLN A 91 -0.72 8.66 -12.36
C GLN A 91 -1.17 9.46 -13.59
N VAL A 92 -2.33 10.09 -13.48
CA VAL A 92 -2.83 11.11 -14.41
C VAL A 92 -3.13 12.38 -13.62
N SER A 93 -2.47 13.49 -13.98
CA SER A 93 -2.64 14.77 -13.30
C SER A 93 -3.47 15.73 -14.13
N SER A 94 -4.38 16.45 -13.46
CA SER A 94 -5.14 17.56 -14.01
C SER A 94 -4.93 18.81 -13.16
N ALA A 95 -5.51 19.93 -13.55
CA ALA A 95 -5.38 21.19 -12.79
C ALA A 95 -5.92 21.10 -11.35
N ASN A 96 -6.92 20.25 -11.11
CA ASN A 96 -7.64 20.18 -9.83
C ASN A 96 -7.52 18.81 -9.14
N ALA A 97 -7.02 17.78 -9.82
CA ALA A 97 -6.99 16.43 -9.27
C ALA A 97 -5.80 15.62 -9.81
N VAL A 98 -5.34 14.69 -8.99
CA VAL A 98 -4.40 13.64 -9.39
C VAL A 98 -5.07 12.29 -9.21
N THR A 99 -5.17 11.55 -10.29
CA THR A 99 -5.86 10.26 -10.34
C THR A 99 -4.83 9.14 -10.49
N PHE A 100 -4.99 8.09 -9.71
CA PHE A 100 -4.21 6.85 -9.82
C PHE A 100 -5.15 5.72 -10.19
N THR A 101 -4.84 5.04 -11.29
CA THR A 101 -5.54 3.82 -11.76
C THR A 101 -4.55 2.67 -11.84
N LYS A 102 -5.01 1.43 -11.91
CA LYS A 102 -4.12 0.29 -12.13
C LYS A 102 -3.42 0.41 -13.49
N GLY A 103 -2.24 -0.19 -13.60
CA GLY A 103 -1.46 -0.19 -14.83
C GLY A 103 -0.04 -0.73 -14.64
N ALA A 104 0.88 -0.32 -15.49
CA ALA A 104 2.28 -0.73 -15.41
C ALA A 104 2.96 -0.10 -14.19
N ALA A 105 3.67 -0.92 -13.41
CA ALA A 105 4.43 -0.45 -12.27
C ALA A 105 5.69 0.33 -12.69
N THR A 106 5.99 1.39 -11.97
CA THR A 106 7.24 2.13 -12.11
C THR A 106 8.14 1.76 -10.93
N LYS A 107 9.29 1.15 -11.19
CA LYS A 107 10.25 0.77 -10.15
C LYS A 107 10.69 1.99 -9.35
N ALA A 108 10.84 1.80 -8.04
CA ALA A 108 11.29 2.83 -7.11
C ALA A 108 12.68 2.53 -6.57
N THR A 109 13.34 3.54 -6.03
CA THR A 109 14.52 3.42 -5.18
C THR A 109 14.17 3.85 -3.77
N CYS A 110 14.74 3.18 -2.79
CA CYS A 110 14.52 3.49 -1.38
C CYS A 110 15.85 3.51 -0.63
N LEU A 111 15.99 4.45 0.32
CA LEU A 111 17.04 4.45 1.32
C LEU A 111 16.42 4.16 2.68
N MET A 112 16.82 3.06 3.28
CA MET A 112 16.47 2.72 4.65
C MET A 112 17.66 2.94 5.57
N ARG A 113 17.51 3.84 6.54
CA ARG A 113 18.55 4.21 7.47
C ARG A 113 18.27 3.67 8.86
N PHE A 114 19.28 3.03 9.44
CA PHE A 114 19.33 2.61 10.83
C PHE A 114 20.54 3.29 11.52
N GLY A 115 20.31 4.35 12.28
CA GLY A 115 21.39 5.10 12.89
C GLY A 115 22.38 5.64 11.86
N GLN A 116 23.58 5.08 11.77
CA GLN A 116 24.60 5.46 10.78
C GLN A 116 24.63 4.58 9.54
N ASN A 117 23.98 3.41 9.57
CA ASN A 117 23.96 2.49 8.45
C ASN A 117 22.80 2.83 7.51
N THR A 118 23.11 2.95 6.24
CA THR A 118 22.12 3.23 5.19
C THR A 118 22.13 2.09 4.19
N HIS A 119 20.97 1.44 4.05
CA HIS A 119 20.71 0.42 3.04
C HIS A 119 20.04 1.08 1.84
N GLN A 120 20.64 0.93 0.67
CA GLN A 120 20.02 1.31 -0.57
C GLN A 120 19.27 0.10 -1.14
N ILE A 121 18.01 0.29 -1.48
CA ILE A 121 17.14 -0.70 -2.08
C ILE A 121 16.82 -0.19 -3.48
N SER A 122 17.21 -0.94 -4.50
CA SER A 122 16.93 -0.60 -5.90
C SER A 122 15.83 -1.49 -6.47
N GLU A 123 15.26 -1.06 -7.58
CA GLU A 123 14.20 -1.78 -8.30
C GLU A 123 13.01 -2.21 -7.43
N MET A 124 12.67 -1.40 -6.44
CA MET A 124 11.63 -1.69 -5.47
C MET A 124 10.25 -1.71 -6.14
N LEU A 125 9.53 -2.81 -6.01
CA LEU A 125 8.13 -2.99 -6.37
C LEU A 125 7.36 -3.58 -5.19
N GLY A 126 6.03 -3.38 -5.16
CA GLY A 126 5.26 -3.81 -4.01
C GLY A 126 3.77 -3.98 -4.24
N THR A 127 3.09 -4.17 -3.13
CA THR A 127 1.63 -4.14 -3.01
C THR A 127 1.24 -3.25 -1.84
N PHE A 128 -0.04 -2.86 -1.79
CA PHE A 128 -0.56 -2.11 -0.66
C PHE A 128 -2.00 -2.50 -0.33
N SER A 129 -2.36 -2.29 0.93
CA SER A 129 -3.75 -2.34 1.35
C SER A 129 -4.14 -1.04 2.06
N ILE A 130 -5.37 -0.58 1.81
CA ILE A 130 -5.96 0.59 2.47
C ILE A 130 -6.90 0.08 3.54
N ASN A 131 -6.74 0.54 4.77
CA ASN A 131 -7.62 0.21 5.87
C ASN A 131 -8.34 1.46 6.37
N LEU A 132 -9.65 1.45 6.20
CA LEU A 132 -10.58 2.49 6.61
C LEU A 132 -11.51 1.91 7.67
N GLU A 133 -11.14 2.15 8.91
CA GLU A 133 -11.90 1.80 10.09
C GLU A 133 -12.03 3.05 10.98
N LYS A 134 -12.27 2.91 12.25
CA LYS A 134 -12.29 4.04 13.18
C LYS A 134 -10.92 4.73 13.26
N GLY A 135 -10.91 6.04 13.33
CA GLY A 135 -9.71 6.83 13.54
C GLY A 135 -9.08 7.33 12.24
N GLN A 136 -7.79 7.12 12.08
CA GLN A 136 -7.02 7.64 10.96
C GLN A 136 -6.97 6.60 9.83
N PRO A 137 -7.25 6.99 8.56
CA PRO A 137 -7.06 6.08 7.43
C PRO A 137 -5.58 5.75 7.24
N MET A 138 -5.27 4.47 7.13
CA MET A 138 -3.91 3.97 7.00
C MET A 138 -3.75 3.15 5.72
N ILE A 139 -2.55 3.23 5.15
CA ILE A 139 -2.12 2.37 4.05
C ILE A 139 -1.00 1.48 4.60
N ASN A 140 -1.13 0.16 4.40
CA ASN A 140 -0.07 -0.80 4.68
C ASN A 140 0.65 -1.10 3.36
N TRP A 141 1.96 -1.00 3.39
CA TRP A 141 2.84 -1.22 2.26
C TRP A 141 3.68 -2.46 2.46
N GLN A 142 3.85 -3.23 1.40
CA GLN A 142 4.74 -4.39 1.36
C GLN A 142 5.57 -4.31 0.08
N PHE A 143 6.88 -4.17 0.22
CA PHE A 143 7.79 -4.03 -0.90
C PHE A 143 8.86 -5.12 -0.90
N LYS A 144 9.30 -5.49 -2.10
CA LYS A 144 10.55 -6.19 -2.34
C LYS A 144 11.48 -5.33 -3.18
N GLY A 145 12.79 -5.49 -2.98
CA GLY A 145 13.80 -4.77 -3.75
C GLY A 145 15.13 -5.49 -3.75
N LEU A 146 15.99 -5.12 -4.69
CA LEU A 146 17.33 -5.67 -4.76
C LEU A 146 18.18 -5.17 -3.61
N PHE A 147 18.94 -6.09 -3.00
CA PHE A 147 19.86 -5.80 -1.92
C PHE A 147 21.14 -5.13 -2.45
N SER A 148 21.66 -4.19 -1.68
CA SER A 148 23.03 -3.72 -1.81
C SER A 148 23.68 -3.60 -0.44
N ALA A 149 25.00 -3.81 -0.38
CA ALA A 149 25.74 -3.71 0.87
C ALA A 149 25.52 -2.32 1.52
N PRO A 150 25.27 -2.29 2.84
CA PRO A 150 25.01 -1.03 3.53
C PRO A 150 26.25 -0.13 3.53
N ILE A 151 26.02 1.17 3.42
CA ILE A 151 27.06 2.19 3.55
C ILE A 151 26.94 2.92 4.87
N GLN A 152 28.07 3.28 5.47
CA GLN A 152 28.11 4.11 6.65
C GLN A 152 28.01 5.59 6.27
N SER A 153 27.10 6.31 6.89
CA SER A 153 26.89 7.74 6.71
C SER A 153 26.88 8.46 8.07
N SER A 154 27.67 9.51 8.19
CA SER A 154 27.92 10.20 9.47
C SER A 154 26.70 10.98 10.01
N ALA A 155 25.89 11.56 9.15
CA ALA A 155 24.75 12.38 9.57
C ALA A 155 23.48 12.01 8.79
N PRO A 156 22.28 12.02 9.42
CA PRO A 156 21.03 11.92 8.69
C PRO A 156 20.85 13.18 7.84
N PRO A 157 20.25 13.05 6.63
CA PRO A 157 19.86 14.22 5.86
C PRO A 157 18.82 15.02 6.63
N ALA A 158 18.83 16.34 6.51
CA ALA A 158 17.76 17.17 7.02
C ALA A 158 16.46 16.82 6.29
N THR A 159 15.45 16.38 7.05
CA THR A 159 14.15 15.94 6.52
C THR A 159 13.18 17.10 6.45
N ASP A 160 12.42 17.19 5.34
CA ASP A 160 11.31 18.12 5.20
C ASP A 160 9.98 17.38 5.34
N TRP A 161 9.31 17.57 6.49
CA TRP A 161 8.01 16.99 6.78
C TRP A 161 6.83 17.90 6.39
N SER A 162 7.09 19.10 5.86
CA SER A 162 6.04 20.07 5.50
C SER A 162 5.13 19.57 4.38
N ARG A 163 5.64 18.67 3.55
CA ARG A 163 4.91 18.01 2.45
C ARG A 163 3.89 16.96 2.94
N TRP A 164 4.02 16.51 4.18
CA TRP A 164 3.08 15.57 4.78
C TRP A 164 1.97 16.33 5.48
N LYS A 165 0.80 16.41 4.85
CA LYS A 165 -0.37 17.00 5.51
C LYS A 165 -0.85 16.07 6.61
N LYS A 166 -1.16 16.67 7.76
CA LYS A 166 -1.72 15.92 8.89
C LYS A 166 -3.04 15.29 8.42
N PRO A 167 -3.16 13.95 8.40
CA PRO A 167 -4.38 13.30 7.96
C PRO A 167 -5.51 13.61 8.96
N SER A 168 -6.69 13.79 8.42
CA SER A 168 -7.91 13.91 9.20
C SER A 168 -8.42 12.52 9.63
N THR A 169 -9.16 12.48 10.73
CA THR A 169 -9.80 11.25 11.18
C THR A 169 -11.06 10.97 10.37
N LEU A 170 -11.39 9.70 10.20
CA LEU A 170 -12.64 9.28 9.56
C LEU A 170 -13.84 9.73 10.40
N GLY A 171 -14.88 10.20 9.77
CA GLY A 171 -16.13 10.58 10.41
C GLY A 171 -16.85 11.74 9.73
N VAL A 172 -18.04 12.04 10.21
CA VAL A 172 -18.95 13.06 9.67
C VAL A 172 -18.30 14.45 9.65
N THR A 173 -17.54 14.79 10.69
CA THR A 173 -16.85 16.09 10.80
C THR A 173 -15.87 16.34 9.65
N ASN A 174 -15.30 15.30 9.08
CA ASN A 174 -14.33 15.38 7.98
C ASN A 174 -14.94 14.90 6.65
N SER A 175 -16.26 14.97 6.53
CA SER A 175 -17.02 14.63 5.31
C SER A 175 -16.72 13.22 4.75
N SER A 176 -16.48 12.24 5.66
CA SER A 176 -16.40 10.85 5.23
C SER A 176 -17.77 10.35 4.80
N ALA A 177 -17.86 9.87 3.58
CA ALA A 177 -19.10 9.34 3.00
C ALA A 177 -18.81 8.09 2.17
N PHE A 178 -19.72 7.13 2.23
CA PHE A 178 -19.63 5.90 1.47
C PHE A 178 -20.93 5.64 0.69
N LYS A 179 -20.79 5.26 -0.56
CA LYS A 179 -21.89 4.84 -1.42
C LYS A 179 -21.57 3.46 -2.00
N LEU A 180 -22.58 2.60 -2.03
CA LEU A 180 -22.55 1.33 -2.73
C LEU A 180 -23.72 1.29 -3.69
N ASN A 181 -23.46 1.00 -4.96
CA ASN A 181 -24.47 1.08 -6.03
C ASN A 181 -25.16 2.46 -6.09
N GLY A 182 -24.39 3.54 -5.94
CA GLY A 182 -24.91 4.93 -5.96
C GLY A 182 -25.71 5.36 -4.73
N LEU A 183 -25.99 4.44 -3.79
CA LEU A 183 -26.78 4.72 -2.59
C LEU A 183 -25.88 4.89 -1.36
N ALA A 184 -26.10 5.95 -0.58
CA ALA A 184 -25.37 6.19 0.65
C ALA A 184 -25.61 5.05 1.66
N ARG A 185 -24.52 4.58 2.30
CA ARG A 185 -24.54 3.50 3.30
C ARG A 185 -23.73 3.91 4.52
N THR A 186 -24.15 3.44 5.69
CA THR A 186 -23.35 3.58 6.90
C THR A 186 -22.24 2.53 6.87
N LEU A 187 -21.00 3.01 6.63
CA LEU A 187 -19.81 2.20 6.58
C LEU A 187 -19.19 2.05 7.97
N HIS A 188 -18.87 0.83 8.37
CA HIS A 188 -18.13 0.53 9.60
C HIS A 188 -16.66 0.20 9.31
N LYS A 189 -16.42 -0.52 8.22
CA LYS A 189 -15.08 -0.91 7.80
C LYS A 189 -15.02 -1.01 6.27
N LEU A 190 -13.93 -0.54 5.70
CA LEU A 190 -13.54 -0.81 4.31
C LEU A 190 -12.05 -1.12 4.28
N THR A 191 -11.73 -2.32 3.86
CA THR A 191 -10.34 -2.72 3.57
C THR A 191 -10.25 -3.03 2.09
N ILE A 192 -9.28 -2.43 1.41
CA ILE A 192 -9.00 -2.68 -0.01
C ILE A 192 -7.59 -3.24 -0.07
N ASP A 193 -7.40 -4.39 -0.70
CA ASP A 193 -6.09 -4.97 -0.98
C ASP A 193 -5.90 -5.01 -2.50
N VAL A 194 -4.82 -4.44 -2.98
CA VAL A 194 -4.46 -4.48 -4.40
C VAL A 194 -3.99 -5.86 -4.83
N GLY A 195 -3.41 -6.63 -3.93
CA GLY A 195 -3.07 -8.03 -4.12
C GLY A 195 -2.05 -8.30 -5.23
N ASN A 196 -1.05 -7.43 -5.40
CA ASN A 196 0.02 -7.68 -6.37
C ASN A 196 0.88 -8.87 -5.93
N ASN A 197 1.13 -9.80 -6.85
CA ASN A 197 2.09 -10.88 -6.66
C ASN A 197 3.50 -10.39 -7.03
N VAL A 198 4.28 -10.01 -6.02
CA VAL A 198 5.65 -9.48 -6.19
C VAL A 198 6.66 -10.61 -6.01
N VAL A 199 7.44 -10.86 -7.05
CA VAL A 199 8.39 -11.97 -7.11
C VAL A 199 9.80 -11.41 -7.31
N PHE A 200 10.78 -11.99 -6.60
CA PHE A 200 12.18 -11.86 -6.94
C PHE A 200 12.53 -12.95 -7.95
N ASP A 201 12.83 -12.54 -9.17
CA ASP A 201 13.27 -13.44 -10.25
C ASP A 201 14.80 -13.44 -10.35
N ARG A 202 15.36 -14.64 -10.35
CA ARG A 202 16.78 -14.85 -10.40
C ARG A 202 17.16 -15.91 -11.42
N ALA A 203 18.02 -15.52 -12.34
CA ALA A 203 18.64 -16.38 -13.31
C ALA A 203 20.16 -16.16 -13.35
N ILE A 204 20.88 -16.95 -14.11
CA ILE A 204 22.31 -16.74 -14.35
C ILE A 204 22.49 -15.40 -15.06
N ASN A 205 23.19 -14.45 -14.43
CA ASN A 205 23.43 -13.09 -14.90
C ASN A 205 22.21 -12.14 -14.86
N HIS A 206 21.15 -12.48 -14.16
CA HIS A 206 19.95 -11.62 -14.06
C HIS A 206 19.30 -11.74 -12.70
N GLU A 207 19.01 -10.61 -12.10
CA GLU A 207 18.21 -10.48 -10.88
C GLU A 207 17.25 -9.32 -11.05
N GLU A 208 15.96 -9.54 -10.80
CA GLU A 208 14.93 -8.54 -11.01
C GLU A 208 13.76 -8.73 -10.04
N ILE A 209 13.12 -7.62 -9.65
CA ILE A 209 11.84 -7.66 -8.96
C ILE A 209 10.73 -7.44 -9.98
N LEU A 210 9.72 -8.31 -9.98
CA LEU A 210 8.62 -8.32 -10.93
C LEU A 210 7.27 -8.37 -10.21
N ILE A 211 6.26 -7.76 -10.80
CA ILE A 211 4.84 -8.01 -10.50
C ILE A 211 4.32 -8.94 -11.59
N THR A 212 4.02 -10.20 -11.23
CA THR A 212 3.59 -11.23 -12.18
C THR A 212 2.08 -11.28 -12.36
N GLY A 213 1.33 -10.60 -11.50
CA GLY A 213 -0.13 -10.52 -11.56
C GLY A 213 -0.68 -9.78 -10.34
N HIS A 214 -1.97 -9.58 -10.32
CA HIS A 214 -2.67 -9.01 -9.16
C HIS A 214 -4.08 -9.58 -9.07
N GLU A 215 -4.60 -9.61 -7.86
CA GLU A 215 -6.00 -9.95 -7.57
C GLU A 215 -6.51 -9.00 -6.49
N SER A 216 -7.14 -7.92 -6.93
CA SER A 216 -7.62 -6.88 -6.03
C SER A 216 -8.90 -7.31 -5.32
N THR A 217 -8.95 -7.14 -4.00
CA THR A 217 -10.09 -7.50 -3.16
C THR A 217 -10.56 -6.33 -2.30
N ALA A 218 -11.80 -6.38 -1.87
CA ALA A 218 -12.33 -5.45 -0.88
C ALA A 218 -13.20 -6.18 0.15
N ASN A 219 -13.03 -5.82 1.42
CA ASN A 219 -13.91 -6.22 2.50
C ASN A 219 -14.66 -4.99 2.99
N ILE A 220 -15.99 -5.03 2.91
CA ILE A 220 -16.89 -3.92 3.20
C ILE A 220 -17.84 -4.35 4.32
N THR A 221 -17.86 -3.63 5.45
CA THR A 221 -18.83 -3.83 6.52
C THR A 221 -19.76 -2.64 6.60
N VAL A 222 -21.04 -2.86 6.36
CA VAL A 222 -22.10 -1.84 6.41
C VAL A 222 -23.20 -2.23 7.37
N THR A 223 -23.95 -1.23 7.86
CA THR A 223 -25.15 -1.49 8.66
C THR A 223 -26.19 -2.24 7.83
N SER A 224 -26.89 -3.18 8.45
CA SER A 224 -28.03 -3.89 7.85
C SER A 224 -29.24 -2.96 7.81
N ASP A 225 -29.64 -2.57 6.60
CA ASP A 225 -30.87 -1.83 6.35
C ASP A 225 -32.03 -2.79 6.04
N SER A 226 -33.26 -2.24 5.90
CA SER A 226 -34.39 -3.00 5.37
C SER A 226 -34.06 -3.55 3.98
N LEU A 227 -34.39 -4.83 3.71
CA LEU A 227 -34.17 -5.45 2.41
C LEU A 227 -34.84 -4.71 1.26
N SER A 228 -35.89 -3.94 1.52
CA SER A 228 -36.54 -3.07 0.52
C SER A 228 -35.65 -1.86 0.12
N ILE A 229 -34.69 -1.48 0.98
CA ILE A 229 -33.75 -0.37 0.73
C ILE A 229 -32.43 -0.93 0.16
N PHE A 230 -31.96 -2.02 0.74
CA PHE A 230 -30.73 -2.69 0.30
C PHE A 230 -30.81 -4.20 0.53
N ASN A 231 -30.90 -4.94 -0.57
CA ASN A 231 -30.92 -6.39 -0.56
C ASN A 231 -29.60 -6.94 -1.14
N PRO A 232 -28.56 -7.15 -0.31
CA PRO A 232 -27.30 -7.67 -0.80
C PRO A 232 -27.38 -9.12 -1.32
N PHE A 233 -28.41 -9.86 -0.91
CA PHE A 233 -28.62 -11.24 -1.39
C PHE A 233 -29.07 -11.29 -2.86
N GLU A 234 -29.90 -10.34 -3.28
CA GLU A 234 -30.32 -10.22 -4.69
C GLU A 234 -29.21 -9.68 -5.58
N LEU A 235 -28.28 -8.87 -5.03
CA LEU A 235 -27.14 -8.33 -5.75
C LEU A 235 -25.96 -9.29 -5.84
N ALA A 236 -25.98 -10.42 -5.13
CA ALA A 236 -24.91 -11.41 -5.11
C ALA A 236 -24.52 -11.86 -6.53
N GLY A 237 -23.22 -11.85 -6.83
CA GLY A 237 -22.65 -12.15 -8.13
C GLY A 237 -22.59 -10.98 -9.11
N SER A 238 -23.34 -9.89 -8.88
CA SER A 238 -23.33 -8.70 -9.76
C SER A 238 -22.16 -7.76 -9.42
N ILE A 239 -21.73 -6.95 -10.39
CA ILE A 239 -20.69 -5.94 -10.18
C ILE A 239 -21.37 -4.62 -9.83
N GLN A 240 -21.01 -4.07 -8.66
CA GLN A 240 -21.56 -2.82 -8.16
C GLN A 240 -20.45 -1.79 -7.95
N PRO A 241 -20.63 -0.53 -8.36
CA PRO A 241 -19.67 0.52 -8.06
C PRO A 241 -19.76 0.90 -6.58
N PHE A 242 -18.60 1.10 -5.96
CA PHE A 242 -18.54 1.81 -4.67
C PHE A 242 -17.76 3.12 -4.81
N GLU A 243 -18.09 4.06 -3.95
CA GLU A 243 -17.45 5.36 -3.83
C GLU A 243 -17.23 5.67 -2.35
N PHE A 244 -16.00 5.94 -1.96
CA PHE A 244 -15.67 6.43 -0.64
C PHE A 244 -15.00 7.79 -0.78
N ASN A 245 -15.58 8.80 -0.11
CA ASN A 245 -15.05 10.15 -0.07
C ASN A 245 -14.56 10.49 1.35
N HIS A 246 -13.44 11.18 1.46
CA HIS A 246 -12.91 11.64 2.73
C HIS A 246 -12.15 12.95 2.56
N GLY A 247 -12.30 13.85 3.55
CA GLY A 247 -11.63 15.14 3.58
C GLY A 247 -12.44 16.29 3.02
N GLN A 248 -11.95 17.50 3.26
CA GLN A 248 -12.60 18.76 2.86
C GLN A 248 -11.57 19.75 2.33
N GLY A 249 -12.00 20.53 1.34
CA GLY A 249 -11.20 21.59 0.75
C GLY A 249 -10.19 21.10 -0.29
N ALA A 250 -9.75 22.02 -1.12
CA ALA A 250 -8.81 21.77 -2.20
C ALA A 250 -7.48 21.24 -1.68
N GLY A 251 -6.98 20.17 -2.27
CA GLY A 251 -5.76 19.48 -1.85
C GLY A 251 -5.89 18.59 -0.62
N ASN A 252 -7.07 18.50 0.00
CA ASN A 252 -7.30 17.72 1.22
C ASN A 252 -8.45 16.72 1.11
N LYS A 253 -8.82 16.35 -0.11
CA LYS A 253 -9.88 15.39 -0.37
C LYS A 253 -9.33 14.18 -1.12
N VAL A 254 -9.76 12.99 -0.73
CA VAL A 254 -9.51 11.73 -1.46
C VAL A 254 -10.82 11.04 -1.75
N THR A 255 -10.92 10.51 -2.96
CA THR A 255 -12.03 9.67 -3.40
C THR A 255 -11.48 8.33 -3.83
N LEU A 256 -12.02 7.25 -3.26
CA LEU A 256 -11.74 5.88 -3.69
C LEU A 256 -12.95 5.37 -4.47
N LEU A 257 -12.72 4.93 -5.69
CA LEU A 257 -13.72 4.35 -6.56
C LEU A 257 -13.34 2.90 -6.85
N GLY A 258 -14.30 1.99 -6.80
CA GLY A 258 -14.04 0.60 -7.13
C GLY A 258 -15.23 -0.08 -7.79
N ARG A 259 -14.93 -1.12 -8.56
CA ARG A 259 -15.90 -2.01 -9.23
C ARG A 259 -15.94 -3.33 -8.47
N PHE A 260 -16.87 -3.42 -7.53
CA PHE A 260 -16.94 -4.49 -6.54
C PHE A 260 -17.91 -5.59 -6.99
N GLN A 261 -17.42 -6.81 -7.13
CA GLN A 261 -18.26 -7.98 -7.31
C GLN A 261 -18.89 -8.36 -5.97
N MET A 262 -20.21 -8.24 -5.90
CA MET A 262 -20.97 -8.53 -4.68
C MET A 262 -20.84 -10.01 -4.30
N PRO A 263 -20.32 -10.33 -3.11
CA PRO A 263 -20.29 -11.70 -2.62
C PRO A 263 -21.65 -12.12 -2.07
N THR A 264 -21.80 -13.38 -1.70
CA THR A 264 -22.87 -13.78 -0.77
C THR A 264 -22.63 -13.10 0.58
N PRO A 265 -23.57 -12.26 1.06
CA PRO A 265 -23.35 -11.50 2.28
C PRO A 265 -23.33 -12.40 3.52
N LYS A 266 -22.51 -12.01 4.50
CA LYS A 266 -22.51 -12.59 5.83
C LYS A 266 -23.09 -11.60 6.83
N TYR A 267 -23.82 -12.08 7.82
CA TYR A 267 -24.24 -11.23 8.93
C TYR A 267 -23.05 -10.99 9.86
N ALA A 268 -22.84 -9.73 10.23
CA ALA A 268 -21.83 -9.29 11.17
C ALA A 268 -22.47 -8.63 12.38
N SER A 269 -21.92 -8.86 13.56
CA SER A 269 -22.25 -8.10 14.76
C SER A 269 -21.40 -6.84 14.78
N LEU A 270 -22.05 -5.68 14.81
CA LEU A 270 -21.39 -4.39 14.93
C LEU A 270 -21.12 -4.08 16.42
N GLU A 271 -20.21 -3.15 16.72
CA GLU A 271 -19.84 -2.79 18.09
C GLU A 271 -21.02 -2.29 18.95
N SER A 272 -22.07 -1.75 18.31
CA SER A 272 -23.32 -1.33 18.97
C SER A 272 -24.31 -2.47 19.17
N GLU A 273 -23.90 -3.73 18.99
CA GLU A 273 -24.76 -4.92 18.97
C GLU A 273 -25.83 -4.89 17.86
N LEU A 274 -25.71 -3.95 16.92
CA LEU A 274 -26.56 -3.91 15.74
C LEU A 274 -26.09 -4.93 14.70
N THR A 275 -27.02 -5.34 13.86
CA THR A 275 -26.71 -6.25 12.75
C THR A 275 -26.11 -5.47 11.59
N GLY A 276 -25.03 -5.97 11.02
CA GLY A 276 -24.40 -5.51 9.79
C GLY A 276 -24.29 -6.59 8.74
N TYR A 277 -23.90 -6.20 7.55
CA TYR A 277 -23.48 -7.10 6.48
C TYR A 277 -21.98 -6.97 6.28
N GLU A 278 -21.28 -8.09 6.27
CA GLU A 278 -19.90 -8.22 5.82
C GLU A 278 -19.91 -8.75 4.39
N LEU A 279 -19.29 -8.00 3.51
CA LEU A 279 -19.20 -8.25 2.09
C LEU A 279 -17.71 -8.38 1.73
N ASP A 280 -17.27 -9.61 1.48
CA ASP A 280 -15.87 -9.95 1.15
C ASP A 280 -15.81 -10.40 -0.30
N GLY A 281 -15.39 -9.51 -1.18
CA GLY A 281 -15.46 -9.72 -2.62
C GLY A 281 -14.24 -9.20 -3.38
N LYS A 282 -14.27 -9.40 -4.70
CA LYS A 282 -13.21 -9.00 -5.61
C LYS A 282 -13.51 -7.66 -6.26
N LEU A 283 -12.45 -6.94 -6.60
CA LEU A 283 -12.52 -5.80 -7.50
C LEU A 283 -12.29 -6.29 -8.93
N VAL A 284 -13.25 -6.05 -9.80
CA VAL A 284 -13.26 -6.62 -11.16
C VAL A 284 -13.17 -5.49 -12.18
N PRO A 285 -12.16 -5.50 -13.07
CA PRO A 285 -12.06 -4.49 -14.12
C PRO A 285 -13.22 -4.58 -15.12
N SER A 286 -13.45 -3.51 -15.87
CA SER A 286 -14.29 -3.55 -17.05
C SER A 286 -13.56 -4.21 -18.24
N ASP A 287 -14.24 -4.32 -19.36
CA ASP A 287 -13.63 -4.80 -20.61
C ASP A 287 -12.47 -3.90 -21.10
N SER A 288 -12.39 -2.67 -20.60
CA SER A 288 -11.26 -1.76 -20.87
C SER A 288 -10.01 -2.08 -20.04
N GLY A 289 -10.16 -2.85 -18.96
CA GLY A 289 -9.09 -3.22 -18.03
C GLY A 289 -8.62 -2.06 -17.13
N TYR A 290 -7.94 -2.39 -16.06
CA TYR A 290 -7.22 -1.47 -15.16
C TYR A 290 -8.07 -0.41 -14.44
N ASP A 291 -9.38 -0.53 -14.40
CA ASP A 291 -10.33 0.39 -13.78
C ASP A 291 -11.05 -0.16 -12.54
N GLU A 292 -10.60 -1.32 -12.06
CA GLU A 292 -11.17 -1.98 -10.88
C GLU A 292 -11.01 -1.16 -9.60
N LEU A 293 -9.94 -0.34 -9.51
CA LEU A 293 -9.66 0.57 -8.40
C LEU A 293 -9.09 1.88 -8.91
N THR A 294 -9.68 2.99 -8.47
CA THR A 294 -9.22 4.34 -8.77
C THR A 294 -9.13 5.16 -7.48
N LEU A 295 -7.99 5.84 -7.29
CA LEU A 295 -7.77 6.80 -6.20
C LEU A 295 -7.69 8.20 -6.82
N VAL A 296 -8.49 9.13 -6.33
CA VAL A 296 -8.51 10.52 -6.80
C VAL A 296 -8.17 11.44 -5.63
N PHE A 297 -7.14 12.25 -5.78
CA PHE A 297 -6.72 13.28 -4.82
C PHE A 297 -7.05 14.65 -5.38
N GLU A 298 -7.91 15.42 -4.65
CA GLU A 298 -8.46 16.72 -5.05
C GLU A 298 -8.16 17.82 -4.05
#